data_d3fb6e52d48a6bcc40ae1fbe75ee126b
#
_entry.id   d3fb6e52d48a6bcc40ae1fbe75ee126b
#
_cell.length_a   1.000
_cell.length_b   1.000
_cell.length_c   1.000
_cell.angle_alpha   90.00
_cell.angle_beta   90.00
_cell.angle_gamma   90.00
#
_symmetry.space_group_name_H-M   'P 1'
#
loop_
_entity.id
_entity.type
_entity.pdbx_description
1 polymer ?
#
loop_
_entity_poly.entity_id
_entity_poly.type
_entity_poly.pdbx_seq_one_letter_code
_entity_poly.pdbx_strand_id
1 'polypeptide(L)'
;ILRCLVGSEMCIRDRVKGFINGLLQDAEEAEDLSQDIFMSLWQNRGNLKQIDNLDAYLFRIARNAVFRYIERSLLFKNYQSRQLSDDNSDLYEIESELNAKELELIIAIAVERMPSQRRKIYQMSREQGLSNENIARELNISKRTVENHLTQALADIRKILFWVIMATFV
;
A
#
# COMPACT_ATOMS: atom_id res chain seq x y z
N ILE A 1 9.71 -28.49 14.86
CA ILE A 1 9.34 -27.21 14.22
C ILE A 1 9.84 -27.17 12.78
N LEU A 2 11.06 -27.60 12.48
CA LEU A 2 11.65 -27.56 11.12
C LEU A 2 11.03 -28.55 10.12
N ARG A 3 10.34 -29.60 10.53
CA ARG A 3 9.74 -30.61 9.64
C ARG A 3 8.34 -30.25 9.15
N CYS A 4 7.67 -29.29 9.79
CA CYS A 4 6.39 -28.72 9.30
C CYS A 4 6.58 -27.61 8.26
N LEU A 5 7.81 -27.11 8.08
CA LEU A 5 8.08 -25.92 7.29
C LEU A 5 8.02 -26.17 5.76
N VAL A 6 8.45 -27.36 5.27
CA VAL A 6 8.59 -27.60 3.82
C VAL A 6 7.24 -27.65 3.06
N GLY A 7 6.16 -28.07 3.70
CA GLY A 7 4.82 -28.05 3.08
C GLY A 7 3.99 -26.81 3.38
N SER A 8 4.25 -26.16 4.52
CA SER A 8 3.55 -24.95 4.96
C SER A 8 4.25 -23.66 4.50
N GLU A 9 5.55 -23.70 4.21
CA GLU A 9 6.30 -22.54 3.69
C GLU A 9 5.79 -22.12 2.32
N MET A 10 5.52 -23.04 1.41
CA MET A 10 4.92 -22.69 0.13
C MET A 10 3.57 -22.00 0.33
N CYS A 11 2.74 -22.48 1.26
CA CYS A 11 1.44 -21.88 1.54
C CYS A 11 1.57 -20.49 2.19
N ILE A 12 2.48 -20.31 3.16
CA ILE A 12 2.71 -19.03 3.83
C ILE A 12 3.35 -18.02 2.87
N ARG A 13 4.34 -18.45 2.10
CA ARG A 13 4.98 -17.61 1.08
C ARG A 13 3.96 -17.12 0.05
N ASP A 14 3.13 -18.02 -0.46
CA ASP A 14 2.10 -17.68 -1.43
C ASP A 14 1.06 -16.70 -0.86
N ARG A 15 0.70 -16.86 0.42
CA ARG A 15 -0.20 -15.93 1.13
C ARG A 15 0.44 -14.54 1.28
N VAL A 16 1.70 -14.47 1.69
CA VAL A 16 2.47 -13.21 1.82
C VAL A 16 2.63 -12.55 0.45
N LYS A 17 3.03 -13.31 -0.57
CA LYS A 17 3.11 -12.81 -1.95
C LYS A 17 1.75 -12.32 -2.46
N GLY A 18 0.69 -13.09 -2.23
CA GLY A 18 -0.68 -12.69 -2.59
C GLY A 18 -1.11 -11.40 -1.89
N PHE A 19 -0.76 -11.23 -0.62
CA PHE A 19 -0.98 -10.00 0.13
C PHE A 19 -0.22 -8.81 -0.47
N ILE A 20 1.08 -8.96 -0.73
CA ILE A 20 1.92 -7.92 -1.35
C ILE A 20 1.37 -7.56 -2.73
N ASN A 21 1.05 -8.55 -3.55
CA ASN A 21 0.47 -8.34 -4.88
C ASN A 21 -0.92 -7.66 -4.82
N GLY A 22 -1.72 -7.98 -3.82
CA GLY A 22 -2.99 -7.29 -3.55
C GLY A 22 -2.80 -5.80 -3.29
N LEU A 23 -1.69 -5.42 -2.65
CA LEU A 23 -1.32 -4.04 -2.38
C LEU A 23 -0.60 -3.37 -3.56
N LEU A 24 0.34 -4.03 -4.22
CA LEU A 24 1.14 -3.44 -5.29
C LEU A 24 0.48 -3.57 -6.67
N GLN A 25 -0.33 -4.60 -6.90
CA GLN A 25 -0.86 -4.98 -8.21
C GLN A 25 0.24 -5.15 -9.27
N ASP A 26 1.43 -5.51 -8.81
CA ASP A 26 2.60 -5.80 -9.59
C ASP A 26 3.18 -7.14 -9.11
N ALA A 27 3.08 -8.15 -9.96
CA ALA A 27 3.42 -9.52 -9.59
C ALA A 27 4.95 -9.74 -9.51
N GLU A 28 5.73 -8.99 -10.28
CA GLU A 28 7.19 -9.05 -10.28
C GLU A 28 7.74 -8.44 -9.01
N GLU A 29 7.33 -7.22 -8.67
CA GLU A 29 7.71 -6.56 -7.42
C GLU A 29 7.20 -7.30 -6.18
N ALA A 30 6.02 -7.92 -6.26
CA ALA A 30 5.52 -8.74 -5.15
C ALA A 30 6.34 -10.00 -4.92
N GLU A 31 6.86 -10.62 -5.98
CA GLU A 31 7.78 -11.75 -5.87
C GLU A 31 9.09 -11.32 -5.22
N ASP A 32 9.70 -10.23 -5.70
CA ASP A 32 10.98 -9.72 -5.21
C ASP A 32 10.90 -9.32 -3.74
N LEU A 33 9.89 -8.54 -3.35
CA LEU A 33 9.68 -8.16 -1.96
C LEU A 33 9.41 -9.38 -1.06
N SER A 34 8.66 -10.37 -1.55
CA SER A 34 8.44 -11.59 -0.78
C SER A 34 9.73 -12.37 -0.56
N GLN A 35 10.60 -12.48 -1.57
CA GLN A 35 11.90 -13.13 -1.45
C GLN A 35 12.80 -12.41 -0.44
N ASP A 36 12.88 -11.09 -0.50
CA ASP A 36 13.66 -10.27 0.44
C ASP A 36 13.21 -10.47 1.89
N ILE A 37 11.90 -10.52 2.12
CA ILE A 37 11.32 -10.77 3.44
C ILE A 37 11.75 -12.15 3.95
N PHE A 38 11.58 -13.21 3.15
CA PHE A 38 11.94 -14.56 3.57
C PHE A 38 13.45 -14.74 3.73
N MET A 39 14.28 -14.07 2.93
CA MET A 39 15.73 -14.06 3.07
C MET A 39 16.15 -13.39 4.38
N SER A 40 15.55 -12.25 4.71
CA SER A 40 15.77 -11.55 5.99
C SER A 40 15.37 -12.41 7.20
N LEU A 41 14.23 -13.08 7.11
CA LEU A 41 13.76 -14.01 8.15
C LEU A 41 14.73 -15.17 8.35
N TRP A 42 15.24 -15.74 7.28
CA TRP A 42 16.21 -16.83 7.33
C TRP A 42 17.52 -16.38 7.99
N GLN A 43 18.01 -15.21 7.66
CA GLN A 43 19.19 -14.63 8.29
C GLN A 43 18.99 -14.42 9.81
N ASN A 44 17.80 -14.00 10.23
CA ASN A 44 17.44 -13.69 11.61
C ASN A 44 16.70 -14.83 12.34
N ARG A 45 16.76 -16.07 11.82
CA ARG A 45 15.99 -17.22 12.33
C ARG A 45 16.20 -17.53 13.82
N GLY A 46 17.31 -17.11 14.39
CA GLY A 46 17.60 -17.27 15.82
C GLY A 46 16.61 -16.56 16.72
N ASN A 47 16.13 -15.39 16.28
CA ASN A 47 15.21 -14.54 17.03
C ASN A 47 13.72 -14.96 16.84
N LEU A 48 13.43 -15.81 15.86
CA LEU A 48 12.04 -16.25 15.58
C LEU A 48 11.46 -17.14 16.68
N LYS A 49 12.31 -17.71 17.55
CA LYS A 49 11.88 -18.56 18.68
C LYS A 49 11.07 -17.81 19.74
N GLN A 50 11.15 -16.50 19.77
CA GLN A 50 10.49 -15.63 20.75
C GLN A 50 9.16 -15.06 20.21
N ILE A 51 8.76 -15.42 18.99
CA ILE A 51 7.57 -14.90 18.34
C ILE A 51 6.41 -15.87 18.55
N ASP A 52 5.40 -15.45 19.30
CA ASP A 52 4.22 -16.23 19.62
C ASP A 52 3.32 -16.49 18.39
N ASN A 53 3.19 -15.49 17.51
CA ASN A 53 2.39 -15.59 16.29
C ASN A 53 3.22 -15.20 15.05
N LEU A 54 3.75 -16.24 14.38
CA LEU A 54 4.60 -16.07 13.20
C LEU A 54 3.82 -15.48 12.01
N ASP A 55 2.56 -15.85 11.83
CA ASP A 55 1.73 -15.35 10.74
C ASP A 55 1.52 -13.83 10.88
N ALA A 56 1.08 -13.37 12.04
CA ALA A 56 0.92 -11.94 12.31
C ALA A 56 2.24 -11.16 12.13
N TYR A 57 3.34 -11.73 12.59
CA TYR A 57 4.67 -11.14 12.42
C TYR A 57 5.07 -11.02 10.95
N LEU A 58 4.82 -12.05 10.13
CA LEU A 58 5.10 -12.06 8.70
C LEU A 58 4.29 -11.00 7.95
N PHE A 59 2.99 -10.92 8.20
CA PHE A 59 2.14 -9.92 7.56
C PHE A 59 2.51 -8.49 7.97
N ARG A 60 2.92 -8.27 9.21
CA ARG A 60 3.44 -6.97 9.68
C ARG A 60 4.71 -6.57 8.92
N ILE A 61 5.67 -7.50 8.76
CA ILE A 61 6.89 -7.24 7.97
C ILE A 61 6.54 -6.96 6.51
N ALA A 62 5.65 -7.76 5.92
CA ALA A 62 5.22 -7.59 4.54
C ALA A 62 4.57 -6.22 4.31
N ARG A 63 3.67 -5.80 5.21
CA ARG A 63 3.07 -4.47 5.19
C ARG A 63 4.14 -3.36 5.21
N ASN A 64 5.06 -3.45 6.17
CA ASN A 64 6.11 -2.44 6.32
C ASN A 64 7.06 -2.41 5.10
N ALA A 65 7.34 -3.55 4.48
CA ALA A 65 8.14 -3.63 3.26
C ALA A 65 7.44 -2.94 2.08
N VAL A 66 6.14 -3.20 1.92
CA VAL A 66 5.31 -2.54 0.89
C VAL A 66 5.29 -1.03 1.10
N PHE A 67 5.09 -0.55 2.32
CA PHE A 67 5.06 0.89 2.59
C PHE A 67 6.39 1.56 2.26
N ARG A 68 7.50 0.98 2.67
CA ARG A 68 8.84 1.50 2.32
C ARG A 68 9.10 1.50 0.81
N TYR A 69 8.65 0.47 0.09
CA TYR A 69 8.75 0.42 -1.36
C TYR A 69 7.98 1.56 -2.03
N ILE A 70 6.74 1.79 -1.60
CA ILE A 70 5.89 2.82 -2.17
C ILE A 70 6.41 4.23 -1.84
N GLU A 71 6.81 4.47 -0.61
CA GLU A 71 7.41 5.74 -0.19
C GLU A 71 8.63 6.08 -1.08
N ARG A 72 9.53 5.11 -1.29
CA ARG A 72 10.66 5.28 -2.22
C ARG A 72 10.21 5.56 -3.64
N SER A 73 9.20 4.84 -4.13
CA SER A 73 8.67 5.03 -5.49
C SER A 73 8.02 6.42 -5.67
N LEU A 74 7.29 6.91 -4.67
CA LEU A 74 6.70 8.25 -4.68
C LEU A 74 7.78 9.34 -4.59
N LEU A 75 8.77 9.17 -3.73
CA LEU A 75 9.92 10.07 -3.67
C LEU A 75 10.65 10.11 -5.01
N PHE A 76 10.92 8.97 -5.64
CA PHE A 76 11.58 8.91 -6.94
C PHE A 76 10.79 9.63 -8.03
N LYS A 77 9.46 9.45 -8.09
CA LYS A 77 8.57 10.18 -9.01
C LYS A 77 8.57 11.70 -8.71
N ASN A 78 8.56 12.09 -7.45
CA ASN A 78 8.63 13.49 -7.04
C ASN A 78 9.99 14.11 -7.34
N TYR A 79 11.10 13.36 -7.24
CA TYR A 79 12.43 13.81 -7.67
C TYR A 79 12.51 14.04 -9.19
N GLN A 80 11.86 13.22 -9.98
CA GLN A 80 11.76 13.45 -11.44
C GLN A 80 10.92 14.68 -11.79
N SER A 81 9.96 15.06 -10.95
CA SER A 81 9.09 16.23 -11.17
C SER A 81 9.50 17.49 -10.41
N ARG A 82 10.40 17.38 -9.43
CA ARG A 82 10.93 18.51 -8.65
C ARG A 82 12.44 18.37 -8.52
N GLN A 83 13.18 19.15 -9.30
CA GLN A 83 14.48 19.60 -8.82
C GLN A 83 14.26 20.56 -7.65
N LEU A 84 14.92 20.25 -6.51
CA LEU A 84 15.02 21.07 -5.29
C LEU A 84 13.86 20.94 -4.27
N SER A 85 14.04 20.10 -3.28
CA SER A 85 14.18 20.53 -1.88
C SER A 85 14.42 19.31 -0.99
N ASP A 86 15.51 19.44 -0.28
CA ASP A 86 16.02 18.61 0.80
C ASP A 86 15.01 18.55 1.95
N ASP A 87 14.63 17.35 2.37
CA ASP A 87 14.38 17.15 3.79
C ASP A 87 14.52 15.66 4.15
N ASN A 88 15.57 15.39 4.93
CA ASN A 88 15.83 14.16 5.63
C ASN A 88 14.89 14.08 6.82
N SER A 89 14.06 13.07 6.93
CA SER A 89 13.47 12.72 8.20
C SER A 89 13.71 11.26 8.52
N ASP A 90 14.36 11.10 9.66
CA ASP A 90 14.87 9.93 10.32
C ASP A 90 13.85 8.80 10.49
N LEU A 91 14.41 7.60 10.30
CA LEU A 91 13.89 6.32 10.78
C LEU A 91 13.90 6.33 12.31
N TYR A 92 12.77 6.13 12.95
CA TYR A 92 12.57 5.33 14.17
C TYR A 92 11.21 5.62 14.80
N GLU A 93 10.48 4.62 14.96
CA GLU A 93 9.60 4.11 16.01
C GLU A 93 8.33 3.49 15.44
N ILE A 94 8.35 2.16 15.46
CA ILE A 94 7.20 1.33 15.11
C ILE A 94 6.64 0.80 16.41
N GLU A 95 5.63 1.46 16.95
CA GLU A 95 4.63 0.81 17.78
C GLU A 95 3.26 1.42 17.53
N SER A 96 2.36 0.54 17.12
CA SER A 96 0.91 0.54 17.26
C SER A 96 0.21 1.90 17.19
N GLU A 97 -0.16 2.29 16.02
CA GLU A 97 -1.38 2.96 15.62
C GLU A 97 -1.21 3.30 14.15
N LEU A 98 -2.23 3.12 13.34
CA LEU A 98 -2.23 3.61 11.95
C LEU A 98 -1.98 5.12 12.01
N ASN A 99 -0.72 5.51 11.93
CA ASN A 99 -0.34 6.90 11.96
C ASN A 99 -1.00 7.61 10.77
N ALA A 100 -1.35 8.87 10.95
CA ALA A 100 -1.94 9.68 9.88
C ALA A 100 -1.12 9.60 8.59
N LYS A 101 0.22 9.55 8.69
CA LYS A 101 1.15 9.34 7.57
C LYS A 101 0.95 8.01 6.83
N GLU A 102 0.71 6.91 7.54
CA GLU A 102 0.41 5.62 6.92
C GLU A 102 -0.93 5.65 6.17
N LEU A 103 -1.94 6.30 6.74
CA LEU A 103 -3.23 6.47 6.10
C LEU A 103 -3.13 7.33 4.83
N GLU A 104 -2.39 8.43 4.89
CA GLU A 104 -2.11 9.27 3.73
C GLU A 104 -1.41 8.48 2.62
N LEU A 105 -0.43 7.65 2.97
CA LEU A 105 0.28 6.80 2.04
C LEU A 105 -0.64 5.76 1.39
N ILE A 106 -1.53 5.12 2.17
CA ILE A 106 -2.52 4.18 1.67
C ILE A 106 -3.47 4.85 0.67
N ILE A 107 -3.92 6.05 0.98
CA ILE A 107 -4.79 6.85 0.09
C ILE A 107 -4.02 7.20 -1.19
N ALA A 108 -2.77 7.66 -1.08
CA ALA A 108 -1.93 7.99 -2.23
C ALA A 108 -1.75 6.79 -3.16
N ILE A 109 -1.50 5.60 -2.60
CA ILE A 109 -1.43 4.33 -3.35
C ILE A 109 -2.74 4.07 -4.11
N ALA A 110 -3.86 4.18 -3.40
CA ALA A 110 -5.17 3.93 -4.00
C ALA A 110 -5.44 4.88 -5.16
N VAL A 111 -5.11 6.16 -4.99
CA VAL A 111 -5.28 7.21 -5.99
C VAL A 111 -4.38 6.98 -7.21
N GLU A 112 -3.10 6.65 -7.00
CA GLU A 112 -2.15 6.34 -8.09
C GLU A 112 -2.60 5.16 -8.98
N ARG A 113 -3.34 4.22 -8.41
CA ARG A 113 -3.85 3.03 -9.12
C ARG A 113 -5.17 3.25 -9.84
N MET A 114 -5.83 4.38 -9.60
CA MET A 114 -7.07 4.68 -10.29
C MET A 114 -6.83 4.92 -11.78
N PRO A 115 -7.78 4.53 -12.65
CA PRO A 115 -7.79 4.97 -14.04
C PRO A 115 -7.66 6.49 -14.12
N SER A 116 -6.91 6.98 -15.12
CA SER A 116 -6.50 8.39 -15.23
C SER A 116 -7.65 9.39 -15.08
N GLN A 117 -8.80 9.10 -15.70
CA GLN A 117 -9.98 9.96 -15.62
C GLN A 117 -10.58 9.98 -14.20
N ARG A 118 -10.65 8.81 -13.51
CA ARG A 118 -11.15 8.73 -12.13
C ARG A 118 -10.22 9.44 -11.18
N ARG A 119 -8.90 9.26 -11.32
CA ARG A 119 -7.87 9.95 -10.56
C ARG A 119 -8.00 11.46 -10.68
N LYS A 120 -8.11 11.97 -11.92
CA LYS A 120 -8.27 13.40 -12.18
C LYS A 120 -9.53 13.97 -11.48
N ILE A 121 -10.66 13.29 -11.59
CA ILE A 121 -11.92 13.71 -10.95
C ILE A 121 -11.77 13.72 -9.42
N TYR A 122 -11.12 12.68 -8.85
CA TYR A 122 -10.88 12.60 -7.41
C TYR A 122 -9.99 13.76 -6.92
N GLN A 123 -8.89 14.06 -7.63
CA GLN A 123 -7.97 15.16 -7.30
C GLN A 123 -8.68 16.51 -7.39
N MET A 124 -9.44 16.77 -8.45
CA MET A 124 -10.23 17.99 -8.58
C MET A 124 -11.22 18.18 -7.42
N SER A 125 -11.85 17.10 -6.97
CA SER A 125 -12.79 17.14 -5.85
C SER A 125 -12.11 17.30 -4.49
N ARG A 126 -10.98 16.60 -4.23
CA ARG A 126 -10.37 16.51 -2.89
C ARG A 126 -9.23 17.49 -2.67
N GLU A 127 -8.40 17.72 -3.68
CA GLU A 127 -7.24 18.62 -3.59
C GLU A 127 -7.62 20.06 -3.95
N GLN A 128 -8.49 20.23 -4.98
CA GLN A 128 -8.91 21.55 -5.44
C GLN A 128 -10.26 22.00 -4.85
N GLY A 129 -10.97 21.13 -4.14
CA GLY A 129 -12.24 21.45 -3.49
C GLY A 129 -13.39 21.78 -4.46
N LEU A 130 -13.29 21.37 -5.73
CA LEU A 130 -14.31 21.69 -6.74
C LEU A 130 -15.61 20.93 -6.51
N SER A 131 -16.74 21.60 -6.74
CA SER A 131 -18.05 20.95 -6.73
C SER A 131 -18.24 20.01 -7.92
N ASN A 132 -19.11 19.00 -7.76
CA ASN A 132 -19.41 18.05 -8.85
C ASN A 132 -19.91 18.74 -10.13
N GLU A 133 -20.61 19.86 -9.99
CA GLU A 133 -21.07 20.65 -11.13
C GLU A 133 -19.92 21.36 -11.85
N ASN A 134 -18.96 21.90 -11.10
CA ASN A 134 -17.79 22.57 -11.68
C ASN A 134 -16.89 21.56 -12.40
N ILE A 135 -16.63 20.39 -11.77
CA ILE A 135 -15.89 19.29 -12.39
C ILE A 135 -16.57 18.81 -13.67
N ALA A 136 -17.90 18.64 -13.64
CA ALA A 136 -18.67 18.21 -14.79
C ALA A 136 -18.55 19.20 -15.97
N ARG A 137 -18.60 20.51 -15.69
CA ARG A 137 -18.41 21.56 -16.69
C ARG A 137 -16.99 21.57 -17.26
N GLU A 138 -15.97 21.50 -16.38
CA GLU A 138 -14.57 21.57 -16.79
C GLU A 138 -14.15 20.37 -17.65
N LEU A 139 -14.67 19.19 -17.33
CA LEU A 139 -14.38 17.96 -18.06
C LEU A 139 -15.36 17.65 -19.19
N ASN A 140 -16.37 18.49 -19.38
CA ASN A 140 -17.44 18.32 -20.36
C ASN A 140 -18.14 16.94 -20.27
N ILE A 141 -18.48 16.53 -19.04
CA ILE A 141 -19.18 15.29 -18.71
C ILE A 141 -20.42 15.57 -17.85
N SER A 142 -21.30 14.58 -17.68
CA SER A 142 -22.47 14.78 -16.82
C SER A 142 -22.09 14.77 -15.33
N LYS A 143 -22.83 15.52 -14.49
CA LYS A 143 -22.70 15.47 -13.03
C LYS A 143 -22.79 14.03 -12.49
N ARG A 144 -23.72 13.23 -13.03
CA ARG A 144 -23.90 11.82 -12.68
C ARG A 144 -22.64 10.99 -12.97
N THR A 145 -21.92 11.29 -14.05
CA THR A 145 -20.66 10.65 -14.39
C THR A 145 -19.59 10.97 -13.34
N VAL A 146 -19.51 12.23 -12.90
CA VAL A 146 -18.60 12.65 -11.82
C VAL A 146 -18.91 11.90 -10.51
N GLU A 147 -20.18 11.85 -10.11
CA GLU A 147 -20.63 11.15 -8.91
C GLU A 147 -20.31 9.65 -8.96
N ASN A 148 -20.51 9.00 -10.12
CA ASN A 148 -20.13 7.60 -10.31
C ASN A 148 -18.62 7.38 -10.16
N HIS A 149 -17.78 8.23 -10.75
CA HIS A 149 -16.33 8.15 -10.61
C HIS A 149 -15.88 8.35 -9.16
N LEU A 150 -16.46 9.31 -8.43
CA LEU A 150 -16.14 9.54 -7.02
C LEU A 150 -16.58 8.35 -6.14
N THR A 151 -17.75 7.79 -6.39
CA THR A 151 -18.23 6.60 -5.67
C THR A 151 -17.28 5.41 -5.89
N GLN A 152 -16.85 5.19 -7.12
CA GLN A 152 -15.89 4.13 -7.45
C GLN A 152 -14.50 4.41 -6.85
N ALA A 153 -14.04 5.66 -6.85
CA ALA A 153 -12.79 6.05 -6.20
C ALA A 153 -12.78 5.74 -4.70
N LEU A 154 -13.87 6.06 -4.02
CA LEU A 154 -14.03 5.71 -2.59
C LEU A 154 -14.09 4.19 -2.35
N ALA A 155 -14.68 3.44 -3.28
CA ALA A 155 -14.70 1.98 -3.20
C ALA A 155 -13.29 1.39 -3.37
N ASP A 156 -12.48 1.92 -4.28
CA ASP A 156 -11.09 1.50 -4.49
C ASP A 156 -10.24 1.77 -3.23
N ILE A 157 -10.37 2.97 -2.64
CA ILE A 157 -9.67 3.33 -1.38
C ILE A 157 -10.09 2.38 -0.26
N ARG A 158 -11.40 2.15 -0.09
CA ARG A 158 -11.94 1.27 0.96
C ARG A 158 -11.44 -0.17 0.81
N LYS A 159 -11.31 -0.66 -0.42
CA LYS A 159 -10.79 -2.01 -0.70
C LYS A 159 -9.34 -2.15 -0.21
N ILE A 160 -8.49 -1.18 -0.48
CA ILE A 160 -7.09 -1.21 -0.03
C ILE A 160 -7.01 -1.09 1.48
N LEU A 161 -7.77 -0.17 2.08
CA LEU A 161 -7.85 -0.03 3.54
C LEU A 161 -8.28 -1.34 4.22
N PHE A 162 -9.28 -2.02 3.66
CA PHE A 162 -9.74 -3.31 4.19
C PHE A 162 -8.61 -4.36 4.21
N TRP A 163 -7.83 -4.46 3.13
CA TRP A 163 -6.69 -5.38 3.06
C TRP A 163 -5.60 -5.04 4.11
N VAL A 164 -5.32 -3.75 4.30
CA VAL A 164 -4.34 -3.31 5.32
C VAL A 164 -4.83 -3.62 6.73
N ILE A 165 -6.10 -3.32 7.02
CA ILE A 165 -6.71 -3.60 8.34
C ILE A 165 -6.73 -5.11 8.61
N MET A 166 -7.14 -5.93 7.65
CA MET A 166 -7.15 -7.39 7.83
C MET A 166 -5.75 -7.95 8.11
N ALA A 167 -4.71 -7.36 7.55
CA ALA A 167 -3.33 -7.75 7.84
C ALA A 167 -2.82 -7.32 9.24
N THR A 168 -3.50 -6.39 9.91
CA THR A 168 -3.16 -5.99 11.29
C THR A 168 -3.85 -6.86 12.35
N PHE A 169 -4.97 -7.50 11.99
CA PHE A 169 -5.76 -8.30 12.93
C PHE A 169 -5.53 -9.82 12.81
N VAL A 170 -4.68 -10.30 11.88
CA VAL A 170 -4.28 -11.70 11.74
C VAL A 170 -2.93 -11.92 12.40
#